data_a4f3c308b455a4e3802145fee1f91553
#
_entry.id   a4f3c308b455a4e3802145fee1f91553
#
_cell.length_a   1.000
_cell.length_b   1.000
_cell.length_c   1.000
_cell.angle_alpha   90.00
_cell.angle_beta   90.00
_cell.angle_gamma   90.00
#
_symmetry.space_group_name_H-M   'P 1'
#
loop_
_entity.id
_entity.type
_entity.pdbx_description
1 polymer ?
#
loop_
_entity_poly.entity_id
_entity_poly.type
_entity_poly.pdbx_seq_one_letter_code
_entity_poly.pdbx_strand_id
1 'polypeptide(L)'
;MIKKLFLFSALIFSFTISADELNSGDTAWILTSTALVLFMTLPGLSLFYAGLVRSKNAISVLMQCFAIACIVSVAWVVYGYSLAFTEGNAFIGGTSAFFLSGIGRDTLAPGTTMPHSLFVIFQMTFAIITPALVVGAFAE
;
A
#
# COMPACT_ATOMS: atom_id res chain seq x y z
N MET A 1 -13.38 -41.15 24.18
CA MET A 1 -13.67 -39.76 23.77
C MET A 1 -12.41 -38.91 23.68
N ILE A 2 -11.47 -38.98 24.59
CA ILE A 2 -10.23 -38.17 24.64
C ILE A 2 -9.32 -38.36 23.41
N LYS A 3 -9.17 -39.60 22.88
CA LYS A 3 -8.36 -39.85 21.68
C LYS A 3 -8.88 -39.22 20.40
N LYS A 4 -10.20 -39.03 20.26
CA LYS A 4 -10.79 -38.34 19.09
C LYS A 4 -10.63 -36.83 19.17
N LEU A 5 -10.59 -36.26 20.38
CA LEU A 5 -10.35 -34.84 20.61
C LEU A 5 -8.89 -34.47 20.30
N PHE A 6 -7.93 -35.35 20.60
CA PHE A 6 -6.51 -35.19 20.29
C PHE A 6 -6.23 -35.21 18.79
N LEU A 7 -6.92 -36.09 18.04
CA LEU A 7 -6.82 -36.16 16.58
C LEU A 7 -7.41 -34.94 15.89
N PHE A 8 -8.48 -34.39 16.42
CA PHE A 8 -9.09 -33.15 15.89
C PHE A 8 -8.21 -31.91 16.17
N SER A 9 -7.55 -31.86 17.34
CA SER A 9 -6.58 -30.82 17.67
C SER A 9 -5.32 -30.88 16.82
N ALA A 10 -4.86 -32.07 16.46
CA ALA A 10 -3.67 -32.25 15.58
C ALA A 10 -3.95 -31.83 14.12
N LEU A 11 -5.19 -31.95 13.65
CA LEU A 11 -5.58 -31.53 12.29
C LEU A 11 -5.63 -29.99 12.14
N ILE A 12 -5.83 -29.24 13.23
CA ILE A 12 -5.86 -27.78 13.21
C ILE A 12 -4.44 -27.17 13.21
N PHE A 13 -3.43 -27.95 13.62
CA PHE A 13 -2.05 -27.46 13.79
C PHE A 13 -1.12 -27.69 12.58
N SER A 14 -1.65 -28.25 11.47
CA SER A 14 -0.84 -28.57 10.28
C SER A 14 -0.98 -27.56 9.14
N PHE A 15 -1.37 -26.32 9.44
CA PHE A 15 -1.25 -25.22 8.47
C PHE A 15 0.11 -24.53 8.66
N THR A 16 1.17 -25.22 8.28
CA THR A 16 2.43 -24.55 7.97
C THR A 16 2.21 -23.81 6.65
N ILE A 17 1.88 -22.54 6.74
CA ILE A 17 1.95 -21.64 5.59
C ILE A 17 3.42 -21.55 5.23
N SER A 18 3.82 -22.28 4.20
CA SER A 18 5.12 -22.09 3.55
C SER A 18 5.02 -20.80 2.74
N ALA A 19 5.40 -19.69 3.37
CA ALA A 19 5.36 -18.36 2.76
C ALA A 19 6.67 -18.00 2.05
N ASP A 20 7.48 -19.02 1.68
CA ASP A 20 8.85 -18.80 1.20
C ASP A 20 9.02 -18.82 -0.33
N GLU A 21 7.95 -18.95 -1.11
CA GLU A 21 8.02 -18.95 -2.58
C GLU A 21 7.12 -17.89 -3.20
N LEU A 22 7.62 -17.26 -4.27
CA LEU A 22 6.85 -16.32 -5.08
C LEU A 22 5.62 -17.00 -5.68
N ASN A 23 4.44 -16.47 -5.36
CA ASN A 23 3.19 -16.91 -5.94
C ASN A 23 2.77 -15.96 -7.07
N SER A 24 2.70 -16.50 -8.29
CA SER A 24 2.32 -15.71 -9.46
C SER A 24 0.86 -15.23 -9.41
N GLY A 25 -0.04 -16.01 -8.80
CA GLY A 25 -1.45 -15.64 -8.63
C GLY A 25 -1.61 -14.46 -7.68
N ASP A 26 -0.97 -14.52 -6.50
CA ASP A 26 -0.99 -13.43 -5.53
C ASP A 26 -0.34 -12.17 -6.10
N THR A 27 0.77 -12.35 -6.82
CA THR A 27 1.48 -11.25 -7.50
C THR A 27 0.58 -10.57 -8.53
N ALA A 28 -0.10 -11.33 -9.39
CA ALA A 28 -1.01 -10.80 -10.40
C ALA A 28 -2.22 -10.09 -9.76
N TRP A 29 -2.77 -10.67 -8.68
CA TRP A 29 -3.88 -10.08 -7.95
C TRP A 29 -3.51 -8.73 -7.33
N ILE A 30 -2.39 -8.66 -6.62
CA ILE A 30 -1.94 -7.42 -5.97
C ILE A 30 -1.50 -6.38 -7.01
N LEU A 31 -0.91 -6.78 -8.14
CA LEU A 31 -0.61 -5.87 -9.24
C LEU A 31 -1.87 -5.20 -9.81
N THR A 32 -2.90 -5.99 -10.05
CA THR A 32 -4.22 -5.49 -10.50
C THR A 32 -4.84 -4.57 -9.45
N SER A 33 -4.81 -4.99 -8.18
CA SER A 33 -5.31 -4.19 -7.06
C SER A 33 -4.59 -2.86 -6.92
N THR A 34 -3.27 -2.84 -7.11
CA THR A 34 -2.45 -1.62 -7.11
C THR A 34 -2.91 -0.63 -8.18
N ALA A 35 -3.12 -1.12 -9.40
CA ALA A 35 -3.64 -0.29 -10.49
C ALA A 35 -5.03 0.28 -10.17
N LEU A 36 -5.92 -0.54 -9.61
CA LEU A 36 -7.28 -0.13 -9.24
C LEU A 36 -7.28 0.91 -8.10
N VAL A 37 -6.43 0.76 -7.08
CA VAL A 37 -6.33 1.75 -5.99
C VAL A 37 -5.77 3.08 -6.50
N LEU A 38 -4.77 3.04 -7.40
CA LEU A 38 -4.28 4.26 -8.03
C LEU A 38 -5.36 4.94 -8.89
N PHE A 39 -6.12 4.14 -9.64
CA PHE A 39 -7.26 4.61 -10.43
C PHE A 39 -8.38 5.21 -9.55
N MET A 40 -8.59 4.66 -8.35
CA MET A 40 -9.54 5.20 -7.38
C MET A 40 -9.14 6.62 -6.94
N THR A 41 -7.84 6.91 -6.83
CA THR A 41 -7.35 8.22 -6.38
C THR A 41 -7.29 9.25 -7.51
N LEU A 42 -6.57 8.94 -8.59
CA LEU A 42 -6.28 9.95 -9.62
C LEU A 42 -7.52 10.33 -10.44
N PRO A 43 -8.24 9.44 -11.14
CA PRO A 43 -9.49 9.83 -11.77
C PRO A 43 -10.68 9.81 -10.80
N GLY A 44 -10.80 8.79 -9.94
CA GLY A 44 -11.99 8.63 -9.11
C GLY A 44 -12.22 9.76 -8.12
N LEU A 45 -11.34 9.88 -7.13
CA LEU A 45 -11.45 10.87 -6.06
C LEU A 45 -11.30 12.30 -6.58
N SER A 46 -10.39 12.53 -7.52
CA SER A 46 -10.16 13.86 -8.07
C SER A 46 -11.37 14.40 -8.83
N LEU A 47 -12.03 13.56 -9.64
CA LEU A 47 -13.26 13.92 -10.34
C LEU A 47 -14.45 14.07 -9.37
N PHE A 48 -14.52 13.25 -8.33
CA PHE A 48 -15.53 13.39 -7.29
C PHE A 48 -15.47 14.75 -6.62
N TYR A 49 -14.30 15.17 -6.17
CA TYR A 49 -14.15 16.51 -5.57
C TYR A 49 -14.29 17.65 -6.58
N ALA A 50 -13.80 17.46 -7.81
CA ALA A 50 -14.00 18.45 -8.87
C ALA A 50 -15.49 18.71 -9.17
N GLY A 51 -16.33 17.68 -8.99
CA GLY A 51 -17.79 17.78 -9.13
C GLY A 51 -18.50 18.49 -7.96
N LEU A 52 -17.86 18.57 -6.80
CA LEU A 52 -18.43 19.19 -5.59
C LEU A 52 -18.09 20.68 -5.46
N VAL A 53 -17.03 21.12 -6.10
CA VAL A 53 -16.60 22.53 -6.06
C VAL A 53 -17.22 23.34 -7.19
N ARG A 54 -17.11 24.67 -7.13
CA ARG A 54 -17.53 25.54 -8.23
C ARG A 54 -16.76 25.22 -9.51
N SER A 55 -17.41 25.28 -10.66
CA SER A 55 -16.85 24.91 -11.96
C SER A 55 -15.48 25.56 -12.26
N LYS A 56 -15.28 26.80 -11.82
CA LYS A 56 -13.99 27.53 -11.96
C LYS A 56 -12.86 26.92 -11.15
N ASN A 57 -13.17 26.16 -10.08
CA ASN A 57 -12.19 25.56 -9.17
C ASN A 57 -11.94 24.06 -9.50
N ALA A 58 -12.71 23.46 -10.39
CA ALA A 58 -12.62 22.04 -10.73
C ALA A 58 -11.20 21.63 -11.17
N ILE A 59 -10.59 22.40 -12.09
CA ILE A 59 -9.23 22.14 -12.57
C ILE A 59 -8.19 22.28 -11.45
N SER A 60 -8.38 23.24 -10.54
CA SER A 60 -7.49 23.44 -9.39
C SER A 60 -7.48 22.20 -8.49
N VAL A 61 -8.64 21.63 -8.20
CA VAL A 61 -8.78 20.42 -7.38
C VAL A 61 -8.15 19.20 -8.07
N LEU A 62 -8.35 19.02 -9.36
CA LEU A 62 -7.69 17.97 -10.13
C LEU A 62 -6.17 18.08 -10.04
N MET A 63 -5.64 19.30 -10.21
CA MET A 63 -4.19 19.56 -10.10
C MET A 63 -3.65 19.34 -8.70
N GLN A 64 -4.40 19.67 -7.65
CA GLN A 64 -4.02 19.38 -6.26
C GLN A 64 -3.90 17.88 -6.02
N CYS A 65 -4.88 17.07 -6.44
CA CYS A 65 -4.82 15.62 -6.30
C CYS A 65 -3.63 15.03 -7.07
N PHE A 66 -3.35 15.52 -8.28
CA PHE A 66 -2.21 15.08 -9.06
C PHE A 66 -0.87 15.47 -8.42
N ALA A 67 -0.74 16.70 -7.94
CA ALA A 67 0.45 17.18 -7.24
C ALA A 67 0.72 16.36 -5.97
N ILE A 68 -0.32 16.04 -5.19
CA ILE A 68 -0.22 15.16 -4.03
C ILE A 68 0.32 13.79 -4.44
N ALA A 69 -0.22 13.19 -5.50
CA ALA A 69 0.26 11.90 -5.98
C ALA A 69 1.75 11.94 -6.33
N CYS A 70 2.21 12.98 -7.02
CA CYS A 70 3.63 13.14 -7.39
C CYS A 70 4.52 13.32 -6.15
N ILE A 71 4.17 14.24 -5.26
CA ILE A 71 4.98 14.56 -4.08
C ILE A 71 5.04 13.36 -3.13
N VAL A 72 3.90 12.73 -2.85
CA VAL A 72 3.84 11.59 -1.93
C VAL A 72 4.57 10.39 -2.51
N SER A 73 4.51 10.14 -3.81
CA SER A 73 5.26 9.06 -4.44
C SER A 73 6.77 9.22 -4.24
N VAL A 74 7.29 10.43 -4.45
CA VAL A 74 8.71 10.73 -4.21
C VAL A 74 9.06 10.60 -2.74
N ALA A 75 8.27 11.20 -1.85
CA ALA A 75 8.49 11.12 -0.41
C ALA A 75 8.43 9.67 0.10
N TRP A 76 7.52 8.85 -0.44
CA TRP A 76 7.41 7.43 -0.10
C TRP A 76 8.67 6.65 -0.43
N VAL A 77 9.21 6.84 -1.62
CA VAL A 77 10.47 6.17 -2.07
C VAL A 77 11.65 6.65 -1.24
N VAL A 78 11.74 7.94 -0.92
CA VAL A 78 12.90 8.51 -0.21
C VAL A 78 12.93 8.07 1.24
N TYR A 79 11.83 8.23 1.98
CA TYR A 79 11.80 7.96 3.43
C TYR A 79 10.50 7.33 3.94
N GLY A 80 9.37 7.57 3.30
CA GLY A 80 8.06 7.21 3.83
C GLY A 80 7.90 5.71 4.07
N TYR A 81 8.33 4.88 3.12
CA TYR A 81 8.30 3.44 3.25
C TYR A 81 9.14 2.96 4.45
N SER A 82 10.35 3.47 4.59
CA SER A 82 11.24 3.09 5.70
C SER A 82 10.61 3.42 7.05
N LEU A 83 10.09 4.64 7.20
CA LEU A 83 9.47 5.07 8.47
C LEU A 83 8.18 4.33 8.82
N ALA A 84 7.51 3.73 7.82
CA ALA A 84 6.26 2.99 8.03
C ALA A 84 6.48 1.49 8.28
N PHE A 85 7.47 0.87 7.66
CA PHE A 85 7.57 -0.60 7.57
C PHE A 85 8.87 -1.21 8.11
N THR A 86 9.84 -0.41 8.57
CA THR A 86 11.05 -0.96 9.18
C THR A 86 11.00 -0.96 10.70
N GLU A 87 11.82 -1.79 11.31
CA GLU A 87 11.96 -1.81 12.77
C GLU A 87 12.44 -0.46 13.30
N GLY A 88 11.82 0.02 14.34
CA GLY A 88 12.12 1.31 14.96
C GLY A 88 11.66 1.39 16.41
N ASN A 89 11.10 2.51 16.80
CA ASN A 89 10.54 2.69 18.15
C ASN A 89 9.00 2.46 18.13
N ALA A 90 8.32 2.67 19.27
CA ALA A 90 6.87 2.45 19.40
C ALA A 90 6.00 3.38 18.52
N PHE A 91 6.55 4.42 17.91
CA PHE A 91 5.81 5.43 17.16
C PHE A 91 6.21 5.52 15.69
N ILE A 92 7.45 5.20 15.34
CA ILE A 92 7.98 5.40 14.00
C ILE A 92 9.04 4.34 13.68
N GLY A 93 9.07 3.88 12.44
CA GLY A 93 10.08 2.96 11.93
C GLY A 93 11.46 3.59 11.80
N GLY A 94 12.45 2.76 11.49
CA GLY A 94 13.85 3.17 11.33
C GLY A 94 14.16 3.70 9.91
N THR A 95 15.46 3.84 9.66
CA THR A 95 16.00 4.43 8.42
C THR A 95 16.64 3.39 7.49
N SER A 96 16.53 2.10 7.82
CA SER A 96 17.24 1.01 7.13
C SER A 96 16.82 0.81 5.67
N ALA A 97 15.61 1.22 5.30
CA ALA A 97 15.09 1.12 3.95
C ALA A 97 14.94 2.49 3.24
N PHE A 98 15.71 3.51 3.64
CA PHE A 98 15.74 4.78 2.92
C PHE A 98 16.16 4.55 1.46
N PHE A 99 15.51 5.27 0.54
CA PHE A 99 15.65 5.09 -0.89
C PHE A 99 15.39 3.65 -1.36
N LEU A 100 14.54 2.91 -0.62
CA LEU A 100 14.23 1.49 -0.85
C LEU A 100 15.48 0.59 -0.81
N SER A 101 16.48 0.97 -0.01
CA SER A 101 17.71 0.18 0.16
C SER A 101 17.37 -1.23 0.67
N GLY A 102 17.97 -2.25 0.04
CA GLY A 102 17.74 -3.66 0.37
C GLY A 102 16.45 -4.26 -0.19
N ILE A 103 15.63 -3.49 -0.92
CA ILE A 103 14.40 -3.98 -1.54
C ILE A 103 14.66 -4.31 -3.00
N GLY A 104 14.68 -5.59 -3.32
CA GLY A 104 14.93 -6.09 -4.66
C GLY A 104 13.64 -6.62 -5.34
N ARG A 105 13.78 -6.93 -6.63
CA ARG A 105 12.71 -7.57 -7.39
C ARG A 105 12.46 -9.00 -6.93
N ASP A 106 13.51 -9.71 -6.54
CA ASP A 106 13.50 -11.12 -6.19
C ASP A 106 13.38 -11.35 -4.67
N THR A 107 13.27 -10.27 -3.88
CA THR A 107 13.03 -10.35 -2.44
C THR A 107 11.52 -10.41 -2.18
N LEU A 108 11.11 -11.30 -1.26
CA LEU A 108 9.73 -11.34 -0.79
C LEU A 108 9.46 -10.26 0.24
N ALA A 109 8.25 -9.70 0.23
CA ALA A 109 7.81 -8.86 1.32
C ALA A 109 7.60 -9.71 2.58
N PRO A 110 8.01 -9.25 3.77
CA PRO A 110 7.92 -10.02 5.01
C PRO A 110 6.53 -10.60 5.25
N GLY A 111 6.45 -11.92 5.46
CA GLY A 111 5.20 -12.65 5.71
C GLY A 111 4.26 -12.76 4.51
N THR A 112 4.76 -12.57 3.29
CA THR A 112 3.95 -12.64 2.06
C THR A 112 4.59 -13.52 0.99
N THR A 113 3.81 -13.84 -0.03
CA THR A 113 4.21 -14.61 -1.22
C THR A 113 4.44 -13.73 -2.45
N MET A 114 4.49 -12.41 -2.28
CA MET A 114 4.66 -11.44 -3.37
C MET A 114 6.02 -10.74 -3.35
N PRO A 115 6.49 -10.19 -4.49
CA PRO A 115 7.70 -9.39 -4.54
C PRO A 115 7.63 -8.18 -3.61
N HIS A 116 8.71 -7.91 -2.89
CA HIS A 116 8.80 -6.78 -1.97
C HIS A 116 8.58 -5.44 -2.67
N SER A 117 9.11 -5.29 -3.88
CA SER A 117 8.88 -4.09 -4.69
C SER A 117 7.41 -3.85 -5.03
N LEU A 118 6.63 -4.91 -5.26
CA LEU A 118 5.19 -4.81 -5.49
C LEU A 118 4.45 -4.38 -4.23
N PHE A 119 4.82 -4.94 -3.08
CA PHE A 119 4.28 -4.53 -1.78
C PHE A 119 4.51 -3.03 -1.51
N VAL A 120 5.74 -2.54 -1.78
CA VAL A 120 6.08 -1.11 -1.64
C VAL A 120 5.17 -0.22 -2.48
N ILE A 121 4.97 -0.58 -3.76
CA ILE A 121 4.13 0.19 -4.69
C ILE A 121 2.66 0.12 -4.26
N PHE A 122 2.18 -1.04 -3.84
CA PHE A 122 0.81 -1.20 -3.35
C PHE A 122 0.55 -0.30 -2.14
N GLN A 123 1.43 -0.29 -1.16
CA GLN A 123 1.30 0.57 0.03
C GLN A 123 1.46 2.06 -0.30
N MET A 124 2.26 2.42 -1.31
CA MET A 124 2.38 3.78 -1.81
C MET A 124 1.04 4.34 -2.28
N THR A 125 0.20 3.54 -2.92
CA THR A 125 -1.12 4.00 -3.39
C THR A 125 -2.02 4.44 -2.24
N PHE A 126 -1.91 3.82 -1.07
CA PHE A 126 -2.63 4.24 0.14
C PHE A 126 -2.01 5.48 0.78
N ALA A 127 -0.69 5.61 0.74
CA ALA A 127 -0.03 6.84 1.18
C ALA A 127 -0.46 8.05 0.33
N ILE A 128 -0.73 7.85 -0.97
CA ILE A 128 -1.21 8.88 -1.90
C ILE A 128 -2.66 9.26 -1.60
N ILE A 129 -3.56 8.28 -1.44
CA ILE A 129 -4.99 8.56 -1.27
C ILE A 129 -5.28 9.30 0.03
N THR A 130 -4.54 9.01 1.10
CA THR A 130 -4.79 9.57 2.42
C THR A 130 -4.77 11.11 2.45
N PRO A 131 -3.71 11.81 1.99
CA PRO A 131 -3.74 13.26 1.90
C PRO A 131 -4.67 13.78 0.80
N ALA A 132 -4.90 13.00 -0.28
CA ALA A 132 -5.85 13.37 -1.31
C ALA A 132 -7.30 13.46 -0.78
N LEU A 133 -7.68 12.64 0.20
CA LEU A 133 -8.98 12.73 0.88
C LEU A 133 -9.20 14.05 1.64
N VAL A 134 -8.11 14.71 2.04
CA VAL A 134 -8.20 15.98 2.78
C VAL A 134 -8.38 17.18 1.85
N VAL A 135 -8.12 17.03 0.54
CA VAL A 135 -8.24 18.14 -0.45
C VAL A 135 -9.61 18.80 -0.40
N GLY A 136 -10.68 18.02 -0.22
CA GLY A 136 -12.05 18.57 -0.11
C GLY A 136 -12.26 19.56 1.04
N ALA A 137 -11.39 19.54 2.07
CA ALA A 137 -11.49 20.43 3.22
C ALA A 137 -10.94 21.84 2.96
N PHE A 138 -10.11 22.01 1.92
CA PHE A 138 -9.45 23.30 1.59
C PHE A 138 -9.54 23.65 0.10
N ALA A 139 -10.45 23.01 -0.61
CA ALA A 139 -10.60 23.19 -2.06
C ALA A 139 -11.18 24.55 -2.47
N GLU A 140 -11.81 25.31 -1.55
CA GLU A 140 -12.38 26.66 -1.75
C GLU A 140 -11.98 27.64 -0.64
#